data_b44520f45ff70fac6afa2bc5f58a62c2
#
_entry.id   b44520f45ff70fac6afa2bc5f58a62c2
#
_cell.length_a   1.000
_cell.length_b   1.000
_cell.length_c   1.000
_cell.angle_alpha   90.00
_cell.angle_beta   90.00
_cell.angle_gamma   90.00
#
_symmetry.space_group_name_H-M   'P 1'
#
loop_
_entity.id
_entity.type
_entity.pdbx_description
1 polymer ?
#
loop_
_entity_poly.entity_id
_entity_poly.type
_entity_poly.pdbx_seq_one_letter_code
_entity_poly.pdbx_strand_id
1 'polypeptide(L)'
;MRRIILLALVLVLAAGPAALAQSASPAITVYAAADLDMAFREIKPLFEKAAGTRVTLVMGSTGNLAKQIEHGAPADVFFAANESFIDDLQAAGAVIPQTRALYAQGRLVLATPTKSAVAVRELAELLKPEVRRVAIANPAHAPYGRAAREALESAGMWERLKPKLVYGENIRHTLQFVETGAVEAGIIALSVAGVPDVRYVPIDPKLHKPLNQVAAVVKRSARPELGVAFIQFLNGSEGRPIMKRYGFLLPGEF
;
A
#
# COMPACT_ATOMS: atom_id res chain seq x y z
N MET A 1 2.17 -92.34 -15.37
CA MET A 1 3.13 -91.25 -15.64
C MET A 1 2.38 -89.91 -15.51
N ARG A 2 2.54 -89.22 -14.37
CA ARG A 2 1.89 -87.91 -14.08
C ARG A 2 2.95 -86.80 -14.34
N ARG A 3 2.67 -85.97 -15.30
CA ARG A 3 3.53 -84.74 -15.56
C ARG A 3 3.04 -83.61 -14.68
N ILE A 4 3.91 -83.12 -13.78
CA ILE A 4 3.69 -81.93 -12.94
C ILE A 4 4.19 -80.77 -13.74
N ILE A 5 3.33 -79.81 -14.07
CA ILE A 5 3.67 -78.53 -14.67
C ILE A 5 3.83 -77.55 -13.53
N LEU A 6 5.06 -77.04 -13.29
CA LEU A 6 5.35 -75.93 -12.41
C LEU A 6 5.06 -74.59 -13.13
N LEU A 7 4.08 -73.87 -12.59
CA LEU A 7 3.79 -72.49 -13.05
C LEU A 7 4.66 -71.55 -12.23
N ALA A 8 5.65 -70.89 -12.87
CA ALA A 8 6.44 -69.83 -12.24
C ALA A 8 5.67 -68.49 -12.34
N LEU A 9 5.22 -67.98 -11.18
CA LEU A 9 4.57 -66.66 -11.08
C LEU A 9 5.64 -65.57 -11.03
N VAL A 10 5.82 -64.83 -12.15
CA VAL A 10 6.72 -63.66 -12.19
C VAL A 10 5.96 -62.49 -11.62
N LEU A 11 6.37 -62.03 -10.45
CA LEU A 11 5.86 -60.82 -9.79
C LEU A 11 6.60 -59.60 -10.37
N VAL A 12 5.98 -58.88 -11.32
CA VAL A 12 6.51 -57.61 -11.83
C VAL A 12 6.13 -56.52 -10.82
N LEU A 13 7.09 -56.08 -10.02
CA LEU A 13 6.96 -54.85 -9.24
C LEU A 13 6.97 -53.63 -10.20
N ALA A 14 5.82 -53.05 -10.46
CA ALA A 14 5.69 -51.78 -11.12
C ALA A 14 6.11 -50.68 -10.15
N ALA A 15 7.37 -50.21 -10.24
CA ALA A 15 7.78 -48.99 -9.61
C ALA A 15 7.11 -47.82 -10.35
N GLY A 16 6.01 -47.33 -9.81
CA GLY A 16 5.38 -46.08 -10.29
C GLY A 16 6.33 -44.90 -10.10
N PRO A 17 6.36 -43.91 -11.04
CA PRO A 17 7.15 -42.72 -10.85
C PRO A 17 6.67 -42.00 -9.60
N ALA A 18 7.57 -41.86 -8.62
CA ALA A 18 7.36 -40.94 -7.48
C ALA A 18 7.24 -39.54 -8.06
N ALA A 19 6.01 -39.03 -8.20
CA ALA A 19 5.75 -37.66 -8.51
C ALA A 19 6.39 -36.81 -7.40
N LEU A 20 7.54 -36.19 -7.70
CA LEU A 20 8.12 -35.17 -6.85
C LEU A 20 7.06 -34.06 -6.75
N ALA A 21 6.34 -34.05 -5.63
CA ALA A 21 5.48 -32.95 -5.30
C ALA A 21 6.37 -31.71 -5.22
N GLN A 22 6.37 -30.92 -6.28
CA GLN A 22 7.00 -29.60 -6.28
C GLN A 22 6.35 -28.81 -5.16
N SER A 23 7.03 -28.68 -4.02
CA SER A 23 6.54 -27.85 -2.93
C SER A 23 6.36 -26.45 -3.48
N ALA A 24 5.10 -26.01 -3.57
CA ALA A 24 4.81 -24.64 -3.99
C ALA A 24 5.62 -23.70 -3.10
N SER A 25 6.37 -22.79 -3.71
CA SER A 25 7.14 -21.78 -2.99
C SER A 25 6.23 -21.11 -1.96
N PRO A 26 6.69 -20.89 -0.73
CA PRO A 26 5.91 -20.21 0.29
C PRO A 26 5.39 -18.87 -0.28
N ALA A 27 4.22 -18.43 0.16
CA ALA A 27 3.61 -17.20 -0.31
C ALA A 27 3.03 -16.42 0.86
N ILE A 28 3.12 -15.10 0.81
CA ILE A 28 2.46 -14.19 1.75
C ILE A 28 1.56 -13.19 1.02
N THR A 29 0.50 -12.76 1.69
CA THR A 29 -0.41 -11.71 1.23
C THR A 29 -0.13 -10.44 2.03
N VAL A 30 0.34 -9.41 1.34
CA VAL A 30 0.66 -8.10 1.91
C VAL A 30 -0.49 -7.14 1.61
N TYR A 31 -1.19 -6.70 2.64
CA TYR A 31 -2.15 -5.61 2.54
C TYR A 31 -1.40 -4.30 2.74
N ALA A 32 -1.53 -3.36 1.80
CA ALA A 32 -0.75 -2.13 1.84
C ALA A 32 -1.56 -0.91 1.39
N ALA A 33 -1.35 0.20 2.07
CA ALA A 33 -1.89 1.48 1.67
C ALA A 33 -1.45 1.84 0.24
N ALA A 34 -2.37 2.37 -0.55
CA ALA A 34 -2.17 2.57 -1.99
C ALA A 34 -1.09 3.60 -2.35
N ASP A 35 -0.61 4.38 -1.40
CA ASP A 35 0.55 5.27 -1.56
C ASP A 35 1.88 4.51 -1.70
N LEU A 36 1.91 3.24 -1.29
CA LEU A 36 3.05 2.33 -1.44
C LEU A 36 3.12 1.66 -2.82
N ASP A 37 2.11 1.78 -3.67
CA ASP A 37 1.98 1.02 -4.91
C ASP A 37 3.25 1.06 -5.77
N MET A 38 3.78 2.25 -6.03
CA MET A 38 4.98 2.40 -6.88
C MET A 38 6.22 1.80 -6.23
N ALA A 39 6.46 2.09 -4.96
CA ALA A 39 7.61 1.56 -4.22
C ALA A 39 7.55 0.04 -4.09
N PHE A 40 6.37 -0.52 -3.81
CA PHE A 40 6.21 -1.97 -3.61
C PHE A 40 6.30 -2.77 -4.90
N ARG A 41 6.05 -2.18 -6.06
CA ARG A 41 6.33 -2.82 -7.36
C ARG A 41 7.82 -3.08 -7.56
N GLU A 42 8.70 -2.21 -7.02
CA GLU A 42 10.15 -2.42 -7.06
C GLU A 42 10.63 -3.34 -5.92
N ILE A 43 10.11 -3.17 -4.71
CA ILE A 43 10.51 -3.92 -3.51
C ILE A 43 10.10 -5.39 -3.60
N LYS A 44 8.89 -5.66 -4.09
CA LYS A 44 8.34 -7.03 -4.18
C LYS A 44 9.31 -8.03 -4.85
N PRO A 45 9.79 -7.83 -6.09
CA PRO A 45 10.66 -8.81 -6.74
C PRO A 45 12.01 -8.97 -6.03
N LEU A 46 12.52 -7.93 -5.37
CA LEU A 46 13.75 -8.02 -4.59
C LEU A 46 13.58 -8.89 -3.34
N PHE A 47 12.48 -8.69 -2.62
CA PHE A 47 12.15 -9.52 -1.46
C PHE A 47 11.85 -10.97 -1.87
N GLU A 48 11.07 -11.19 -2.93
CA GLU A 48 10.76 -12.53 -3.44
C GLU A 48 12.04 -13.32 -3.76
N LYS A 49 13.01 -12.66 -4.38
CA LYS A 49 14.33 -13.24 -4.67
C LYS A 49 15.12 -13.53 -3.40
N ALA A 50 15.15 -12.60 -2.46
CA ALA A 50 15.93 -12.73 -1.22
C ALA A 50 15.36 -13.79 -0.27
N ALA A 51 14.03 -13.88 -0.16
CA ALA A 51 13.35 -14.77 0.77
C ALA A 51 12.90 -16.11 0.16
N GLY A 52 13.05 -16.31 -1.15
CA GLY A 52 12.58 -17.51 -1.85
C GLY A 52 11.07 -17.73 -1.73
N THR A 53 10.29 -16.63 -1.61
CA THR A 53 8.86 -16.63 -1.37
C THR A 53 8.11 -15.80 -2.42
N ARG A 54 6.81 -16.02 -2.58
CA ARG A 54 5.97 -15.17 -3.43
C ARG A 54 5.20 -14.16 -2.59
N VAL A 55 5.00 -12.96 -3.11
CA VAL A 55 4.23 -11.89 -2.47
C VAL A 55 3.01 -11.54 -3.32
N THR A 56 1.83 -11.59 -2.72
CA THR A 56 0.62 -11.03 -3.30
C THR A 56 0.36 -9.68 -2.66
N LEU A 57 0.29 -8.61 -3.45
CA LEU A 57 -0.03 -7.27 -2.97
C LEU A 57 -1.52 -7.00 -3.10
N VAL A 58 -2.15 -6.57 -2.02
CA VAL A 58 -3.53 -6.07 -1.99
C VAL A 58 -3.46 -4.61 -1.59
N MET A 59 -3.67 -3.72 -2.59
CA MET A 59 -3.55 -2.28 -2.42
C MET A 59 -4.93 -1.64 -2.22
N GLY A 60 -5.03 -0.70 -1.28
CA GLY A 60 -6.31 -0.04 -1.00
C GLY A 60 -6.18 1.17 -0.08
N SER A 61 -7.29 1.77 0.32
CA SER A 61 -7.26 2.74 1.41
C SER A 61 -7.04 2.01 2.74
N THR A 62 -6.23 2.61 3.59
CA THR A 62 -5.86 2.03 4.88
C THR A 62 -7.08 1.60 5.71
N GLY A 63 -8.10 2.44 5.80
CA GLY A 63 -9.29 2.13 6.60
C GLY A 63 -10.13 0.98 6.03
N ASN A 64 -10.23 0.86 4.69
CA ASN A 64 -10.95 -0.26 4.08
C ASN A 64 -10.19 -1.57 4.28
N LEU A 65 -8.85 -1.54 4.13
CA LEU A 65 -8.01 -2.72 4.38
C LEU A 65 -8.03 -3.14 5.85
N ALA A 66 -7.97 -2.17 6.78
CA ALA A 66 -8.09 -2.45 8.21
C ALA A 66 -9.40 -3.16 8.56
N LYS A 67 -10.53 -2.66 8.05
CA LYS A 67 -11.84 -3.32 8.23
C LYS A 67 -11.88 -4.73 7.64
N GLN A 68 -11.28 -4.95 6.47
CA GLN A 68 -11.19 -6.29 5.88
C GLN A 68 -10.40 -7.24 6.79
N ILE A 69 -9.27 -6.79 7.36
CA ILE A 69 -8.46 -7.58 8.31
C ILE A 69 -9.27 -7.89 9.57
N GLU A 70 -9.95 -6.91 10.13
CA GLU A 70 -10.83 -7.08 11.29
C GLU A 70 -11.90 -8.16 11.04
N HIS A 71 -12.48 -8.18 9.82
CA HIS A 71 -13.46 -9.17 9.38
C HIS A 71 -12.84 -10.50 8.89
N GLY A 72 -11.53 -10.69 9.06
CA GLY A 72 -10.88 -11.98 8.83
C GLY A 72 -10.32 -12.18 7.43
N ALA A 73 -10.07 -11.12 6.66
CA ALA A 73 -9.39 -11.22 5.37
C ALA A 73 -8.01 -11.90 5.52
N PRO A 74 -7.59 -12.70 4.52
CA PRO A 74 -6.38 -13.52 4.59
C PRO A 74 -5.11 -12.70 4.33
N ALA A 75 -4.86 -11.68 5.16
CA ALA A 75 -3.64 -10.89 5.13
C ALA A 75 -2.59 -11.49 6.06
N ASP A 76 -1.34 -11.51 5.65
CA ASP A 76 -0.21 -11.90 6.49
C ASP A 76 0.43 -10.68 7.17
N VAL A 77 0.55 -9.58 6.46
CA VAL A 77 1.11 -8.33 6.98
C VAL A 77 0.35 -7.13 6.43
N PHE A 78 0.22 -6.11 7.26
CA PHE A 78 -0.48 -4.87 6.92
C PHE A 78 0.44 -3.66 7.05
N PHE A 79 0.48 -2.85 5.99
CA PHE A 79 1.19 -1.57 5.91
C PHE A 79 0.17 -0.44 5.85
N ALA A 80 0.02 0.27 6.94
CA ALA A 80 -0.94 1.34 7.12
C ALA A 80 -0.30 2.72 6.90
N ALA A 81 -0.97 3.61 6.17
CA ALA A 81 -0.51 4.99 5.97
C ALA A 81 -0.81 5.91 7.17
N ASN A 82 -1.35 5.37 8.26
CA ASN A 82 -1.51 6.07 9.54
C ASN A 82 -1.51 5.05 10.68
N GLU A 83 -0.76 5.36 11.74
CA GLU A 83 -0.54 4.48 12.89
C GLU A 83 -1.81 4.12 13.63
N SER A 84 -2.81 5.03 13.73
CA SER A 84 -4.05 4.76 14.45
C SER A 84 -4.79 3.50 14.00
N PHE A 85 -4.69 3.13 12.72
CA PHE A 85 -5.33 1.91 12.21
C PHE A 85 -4.63 0.63 12.70
N ILE A 86 -3.32 0.68 12.93
CA ILE A 86 -2.60 -0.44 13.55
C ILE A 86 -2.94 -0.50 15.04
N ASP A 87 -3.06 0.65 15.71
CA ASP A 87 -3.41 0.72 17.13
C ASP A 87 -4.83 0.17 17.35
N ASP A 88 -5.80 0.50 16.50
CA ASP A 88 -7.16 -0.04 16.53
C ASP A 88 -7.15 -1.58 16.32
N LEU A 89 -6.42 -2.08 15.31
CA LEU A 89 -6.29 -3.52 15.07
C LEU A 89 -5.57 -4.24 16.21
N GLN A 90 -4.61 -3.58 16.86
CA GLN A 90 -3.93 -4.13 18.04
C GLN A 90 -4.90 -4.22 19.22
N ALA A 91 -5.71 -3.19 19.46
CA ALA A 91 -6.75 -3.22 20.50
C ALA A 91 -7.79 -4.32 20.24
N ALA A 92 -8.14 -4.56 18.97
CA ALA A 92 -9.01 -5.66 18.55
C ALA A 92 -8.33 -7.03 18.57
N GLY A 93 -7.03 -7.13 18.89
CA GLY A 93 -6.26 -8.37 18.89
C GLY A 93 -6.03 -8.99 17.50
N ALA A 94 -6.12 -8.20 16.44
CA ALA A 94 -6.02 -8.65 15.05
C ALA A 94 -4.59 -8.64 14.49
N VAL A 95 -3.64 -7.97 15.14
CA VAL A 95 -2.22 -7.95 14.77
C VAL A 95 -1.34 -8.43 15.94
N ILE A 96 -0.09 -8.80 15.64
CA ILE A 96 0.91 -9.20 16.63
C ILE A 96 1.64 -7.92 17.10
N PRO A 97 1.43 -7.45 18.34
CA PRO A 97 1.94 -6.15 18.81
C PRO A 97 3.46 -5.99 18.68
N GLN A 98 4.21 -7.06 18.92
CA GLN A 98 5.67 -7.09 18.90
C GLN A 98 6.26 -6.88 17.49
N THR A 99 5.44 -6.98 16.46
CA THR A 99 5.84 -6.79 15.05
C THR A 99 5.56 -5.37 14.55
N ARG A 100 4.93 -4.52 15.38
CA ARG A 100 4.64 -3.13 15.06
C ARG A 100 5.94 -2.37 14.75
N ALA A 101 6.02 -1.80 13.57
CA ALA A 101 7.21 -1.07 13.13
C ALA A 101 6.83 0.19 12.35
N LEU A 102 7.38 1.32 12.76
CA LEU A 102 7.37 2.54 11.95
C LEU A 102 8.25 2.31 10.71
N TYR A 103 7.75 2.64 9.52
CA TYR A 103 8.53 2.43 8.30
C TYR A 103 8.71 3.70 7.46
N ALA A 104 7.80 4.67 7.58
CA ALA A 104 7.88 5.92 6.82
C ALA A 104 7.02 7.03 7.44
N GLN A 105 7.21 8.25 6.95
CA GLN A 105 6.24 9.33 7.05
C GLN A 105 5.92 9.83 5.64
N GLY A 106 4.61 9.91 5.32
CA GLY A 106 4.11 10.37 4.04
C GLY A 106 4.08 11.89 3.92
N ARG A 107 4.03 12.39 2.69
CA ARG A 107 3.94 13.83 2.38
C ARG A 107 2.84 14.11 1.38
N LEU A 108 2.14 15.24 1.54
CA LEU A 108 1.15 15.75 0.60
C LEU A 108 1.76 16.64 -0.46
N VAL A 109 1.20 16.58 -1.67
CA VAL A 109 1.48 17.51 -2.77
C VAL A 109 0.18 17.98 -3.39
N LEU A 110 0.19 19.20 -3.90
CA LEU A 110 -0.83 19.75 -4.76
C LEU A 110 -0.45 19.43 -6.21
N ALA A 111 -1.29 18.69 -6.89
CA ALA A 111 -1.03 18.12 -8.21
C ALA A 111 -2.00 18.68 -9.25
N THR A 112 -1.50 18.88 -10.48
CA THR A 112 -2.29 19.31 -11.63
C THR A 112 -1.89 18.51 -12.87
N PRO A 113 -2.80 18.27 -13.82
CA PRO A 113 -2.45 17.61 -15.08
C PRO A 113 -1.41 18.45 -15.86
N THR A 114 -0.39 17.82 -16.42
CA THR A 114 0.63 18.54 -17.22
C THR A 114 0.05 19.23 -18.44
N LYS A 115 -0.99 18.65 -19.03
CA LYS A 115 -1.69 19.18 -20.21
C LYS A 115 -2.75 20.26 -19.89
N SER A 116 -3.03 20.52 -18.60
CA SER A 116 -3.99 21.53 -18.20
C SER A 116 -3.46 22.93 -18.41
N ALA A 117 -4.27 23.82 -18.97
CA ALA A 117 -4.00 25.26 -19.01
C ALA A 117 -4.07 25.88 -17.59
N VAL A 118 -4.79 25.25 -16.67
CA VAL A 118 -4.88 25.66 -15.27
C VAL A 118 -3.68 25.10 -14.53
N ALA A 119 -2.81 25.99 -14.06
CA ALA A 119 -1.69 25.64 -13.17
C ALA A 119 -2.00 26.13 -11.77
N VAL A 120 -1.92 25.21 -10.79
CA VAL A 120 -2.11 25.53 -9.38
C VAL A 120 -0.79 25.31 -8.66
N ARG A 121 -0.28 26.34 -7.98
CA ARG A 121 1.02 26.32 -7.31
C ARG A 121 0.91 26.46 -5.79
N GLU A 122 -0.25 26.87 -5.31
CA GLU A 122 -0.56 27.00 -3.88
C GLU A 122 -2.03 26.69 -3.61
N LEU A 123 -2.35 26.33 -2.37
CA LEU A 123 -3.71 25.93 -2.00
C LEU A 123 -4.76 27.01 -2.29
N ALA A 124 -4.42 28.30 -2.10
CA ALA A 124 -5.33 29.42 -2.35
C ALA A 124 -5.87 29.45 -3.78
N GLU A 125 -5.08 28.99 -4.74
CA GLU A 125 -5.45 28.96 -6.15
C GLU A 125 -6.55 27.93 -6.49
N LEU A 126 -6.79 26.95 -5.60
CA LEU A 126 -7.92 26.02 -5.72
C LEU A 126 -9.28 26.73 -5.70
N LEU A 127 -9.33 27.95 -5.15
CA LEU A 127 -10.56 28.73 -5.11
C LEU A 127 -10.84 29.50 -6.40
N LYS A 128 -9.89 29.59 -7.33
CA LYS A 128 -10.09 30.26 -8.63
C LYS A 128 -11.27 29.67 -9.39
N PRO A 129 -12.02 30.48 -10.16
CA PRO A 129 -13.17 30.00 -10.94
C PRO A 129 -12.82 28.91 -11.96
N GLU A 130 -11.59 28.95 -12.51
CA GLU A 130 -11.09 27.98 -13.49
C GLU A 130 -10.91 26.59 -12.90
N VAL A 131 -10.68 26.49 -11.58
CA VAL A 131 -10.60 25.23 -10.84
C VAL A 131 -12.02 24.83 -10.43
N ARG A 132 -12.64 23.96 -11.20
CA ARG A 132 -14.03 23.52 -11.00
C ARG A 132 -14.12 22.29 -10.13
N ARG A 133 -13.14 21.39 -10.22
CA ARG A 133 -13.09 20.12 -9.48
C ARG A 133 -11.71 19.90 -8.89
N VAL A 134 -11.68 19.45 -7.64
CA VAL A 134 -10.47 19.14 -6.89
C VAL A 134 -10.57 17.73 -6.33
N ALA A 135 -9.66 16.85 -6.68
CA ALA A 135 -9.63 15.49 -6.16
C ALA A 135 -8.89 15.40 -4.83
N ILE A 136 -9.48 14.70 -3.88
CA ILE A 136 -8.81 14.23 -2.66
C ILE A 136 -9.20 12.77 -2.41
N ALA A 137 -8.40 11.99 -1.70
CA ALA A 137 -8.85 10.68 -1.25
C ALA A 137 -9.97 10.85 -0.21
N ASN A 138 -10.88 9.88 -0.11
CA ASN A 138 -12.03 10.01 0.79
C ASN A 138 -11.60 10.04 2.26
N PRO A 139 -11.82 11.16 2.99
CA PRO A 139 -11.39 11.32 4.38
C PRO A 139 -12.01 10.31 5.36
N ALA A 140 -13.14 9.70 4.99
CA ALA A 140 -13.81 8.73 5.85
C ALA A 140 -12.94 7.49 6.16
N HIS A 141 -12.06 7.10 5.21
CA HIS A 141 -11.28 5.87 5.34
C HIS A 141 -9.84 5.96 4.81
N ALA A 142 -9.45 7.06 4.14
CA ALA A 142 -8.11 7.24 3.59
C ALA A 142 -7.30 8.27 4.40
N PRO A 143 -6.13 7.89 4.98
CA PRO A 143 -5.28 8.80 5.74
C PRO A 143 -4.88 10.07 4.98
N TYR A 144 -4.48 9.93 3.73
CA TYR A 144 -4.14 11.08 2.88
C TYR A 144 -5.35 11.99 2.60
N GLY A 145 -6.55 11.44 2.60
CA GLY A 145 -7.78 12.24 2.51
C GLY A 145 -8.04 13.02 3.79
N ARG A 146 -7.78 12.42 4.97
CA ARG A 146 -7.85 13.12 6.27
C ARG A 146 -6.83 14.24 6.33
N ALA A 147 -5.58 13.98 5.95
CA ALA A 147 -4.53 14.99 5.91
C ALA A 147 -4.83 16.12 4.90
N ALA A 148 -5.38 15.81 3.73
CA ALA A 148 -5.82 16.81 2.77
C ALA A 148 -6.94 17.69 3.33
N ARG A 149 -7.91 17.09 4.02
CA ARG A 149 -8.96 17.83 4.72
C ARG A 149 -8.37 18.73 5.79
N GLU A 150 -7.50 18.22 6.67
CA GLU A 150 -6.83 18.99 7.72
C GLU A 150 -6.06 20.18 7.14
N ALA A 151 -5.32 19.96 6.03
CA ALA A 151 -4.59 21.05 5.36
C ALA A 151 -5.54 22.14 4.84
N LEU A 152 -6.66 21.77 4.27
CA LEU A 152 -7.67 22.71 3.78
C LEU A 152 -8.42 23.41 4.92
N GLU A 153 -8.67 22.73 6.03
CA GLU A 153 -9.25 23.33 7.26
C GLU A 153 -8.27 24.32 7.89
N SER A 154 -6.99 23.96 8.01
CA SER A 154 -5.94 24.84 8.53
C SER A 154 -5.74 26.10 7.67
N ALA A 155 -5.96 25.98 6.36
CA ALA A 155 -5.93 27.09 5.43
C ALA A 155 -7.26 27.89 5.37
N GLY A 156 -8.28 27.53 6.16
CA GLY A 156 -9.60 28.18 6.14
C GLY A 156 -10.40 27.98 4.85
N MET A 157 -10.10 26.94 4.08
CA MET A 157 -10.62 26.76 2.71
C MET A 157 -11.63 25.60 2.59
N TRP A 158 -11.72 24.73 3.57
CA TRP A 158 -12.51 23.49 3.49
C TRP A 158 -13.96 23.72 3.06
N GLU A 159 -14.68 24.58 3.74
CA GLU A 159 -16.11 24.81 3.45
C GLU A 159 -16.33 25.38 2.03
N ARG A 160 -15.43 26.27 1.58
CA ARG A 160 -15.51 26.87 0.24
C ARG A 160 -15.19 25.87 -0.87
N LEU A 161 -14.35 24.86 -0.58
CA LEU A 161 -13.94 23.84 -1.55
C LEU A 161 -14.88 22.64 -1.58
N LYS A 162 -15.66 22.37 -0.54
CA LYS A 162 -16.61 21.24 -0.49
C LYS A 162 -17.40 21.02 -1.77
N PRO A 163 -18.00 22.06 -2.40
CA PRO A 163 -18.79 21.88 -3.63
C PRO A 163 -17.95 21.47 -4.84
N LYS A 164 -16.62 21.64 -4.79
CA LYS A 164 -15.68 21.30 -5.86
C LYS A 164 -15.02 19.93 -5.64
N LEU A 165 -15.18 19.31 -4.46
CA LEU A 165 -14.44 18.11 -4.10
C LEU A 165 -14.95 16.86 -4.82
N VAL A 166 -14.01 16.09 -5.37
CA VAL A 166 -14.21 14.76 -5.92
C VAL A 166 -13.41 13.78 -5.08
N TYR A 167 -14.07 12.73 -4.59
CA TYR A 167 -13.46 11.77 -3.69
C TYR A 167 -12.97 10.52 -4.41
N GLY A 168 -11.65 10.30 -4.38
CA GLY A 168 -11.06 9.01 -4.74
C GLY A 168 -11.23 7.99 -3.62
N GLU A 169 -11.47 6.76 -3.94
CA GLU A 169 -11.55 5.67 -2.95
C GLU A 169 -10.23 5.52 -2.16
N ASN A 170 -9.12 5.72 -2.83
CA ASN A 170 -7.78 5.69 -2.25
C ASN A 170 -6.88 6.69 -3.01
N ILE A 171 -5.61 6.79 -2.59
CA ILE A 171 -4.71 7.81 -3.15
C ILE A 171 -4.34 7.55 -4.61
N ARG A 172 -4.30 6.28 -5.07
CA ARG A 172 -4.06 5.95 -6.49
C ARG A 172 -5.25 6.32 -7.35
N HIS A 173 -6.48 6.08 -6.89
CA HIS A 173 -7.68 6.54 -7.59
C HIS A 173 -7.76 8.07 -7.66
N THR A 174 -7.32 8.75 -6.59
CA THR A 174 -7.22 10.22 -6.58
C THR A 174 -6.22 10.73 -7.62
N LEU A 175 -5.03 10.10 -7.71
CA LEU A 175 -4.05 10.40 -8.74
C LEU A 175 -4.64 10.19 -10.15
N GLN A 176 -5.38 9.12 -10.39
CA GLN A 176 -5.98 8.81 -11.68
C GLN A 176 -6.91 9.93 -12.17
N PHE A 177 -7.68 10.56 -11.29
CA PHE A 177 -8.49 11.74 -11.66
C PHE A 177 -7.62 12.90 -12.16
N VAL A 178 -6.44 13.10 -11.59
CA VAL A 178 -5.50 14.14 -12.03
C VAL A 178 -4.84 13.73 -13.35
N GLU A 179 -4.31 12.51 -13.45
CA GLU A 179 -3.64 11.98 -14.66
C GLU A 179 -4.52 12.09 -15.91
N THR A 180 -5.79 11.75 -15.76
CA THR A 180 -6.77 11.77 -16.87
C THR A 180 -7.31 13.15 -17.18
N GLY A 181 -7.02 14.18 -16.37
CA GLY A 181 -7.63 15.50 -16.51
C GLY A 181 -9.11 15.53 -16.14
N ALA A 182 -9.62 14.51 -15.44
CA ALA A 182 -10.98 14.48 -14.94
C ALA A 182 -11.24 15.58 -13.89
N VAL A 183 -10.19 16.13 -13.30
CA VAL A 183 -10.18 17.27 -12.37
C VAL A 183 -9.08 18.26 -12.77
N GLU A 184 -9.25 19.52 -12.40
CA GLU A 184 -8.25 20.55 -12.66
C GLU A 184 -7.08 20.49 -11.67
N ALA A 185 -7.31 19.98 -10.45
CA ALA A 185 -6.27 19.80 -9.44
C ALA A 185 -6.61 18.64 -8.49
N GLY A 186 -5.61 18.17 -7.73
CA GLY A 186 -5.81 17.20 -6.65
C GLY A 186 -4.79 17.36 -5.55
N ILE A 187 -5.14 16.94 -4.34
CA ILE A 187 -4.21 16.78 -3.23
C ILE A 187 -3.91 15.29 -3.10
N ILE A 188 -2.65 14.91 -3.38
CA ILE A 188 -2.22 13.52 -3.45
C ILE A 188 -0.97 13.27 -2.63
N ALA A 189 -0.57 12.00 -2.52
CA ALA A 189 0.70 11.62 -1.90
C ALA A 189 1.87 11.93 -2.85
N LEU A 190 2.97 12.45 -2.30
CA LEU A 190 4.20 12.64 -3.07
C LEU A 190 4.69 11.32 -3.68
N SER A 191 4.54 10.22 -2.95
CA SER A 191 5.02 8.89 -3.34
C SER A 191 4.40 8.35 -4.64
N VAL A 192 3.27 8.89 -5.07
CA VAL A 192 2.61 8.50 -6.33
C VAL A 192 2.59 9.61 -7.36
N ALA A 193 3.11 10.80 -7.04
CA ALA A 193 3.03 11.99 -7.90
C ALA A 193 4.06 12.00 -9.05
N GLY A 194 5.10 11.17 -8.97
CA GLY A 194 6.21 11.13 -9.94
C GLY A 194 5.83 10.44 -11.26
N VAL A 195 4.78 10.90 -11.92
CA VAL A 195 4.30 10.37 -13.20
C VAL A 195 4.32 11.46 -14.28
N PRO A 196 4.51 11.12 -15.58
CA PRO A 196 4.66 12.09 -16.67
C PRO A 196 3.48 13.05 -16.86
N ASP A 197 2.26 12.58 -16.57
CA ASP A 197 1.04 13.34 -16.82
C ASP A 197 0.67 14.30 -15.67
N VAL A 198 1.49 14.38 -14.62
CA VAL A 198 1.24 15.19 -13.43
C VAL A 198 2.43 16.09 -13.11
N ARG A 199 2.17 17.35 -12.88
CA ARG A 199 3.07 18.30 -12.21
C ARG A 199 2.57 18.56 -10.80
N TYR A 200 3.48 18.79 -9.85
CA TYR A 200 3.09 18.99 -8.47
C TYR A 200 3.98 19.97 -7.74
N VAL A 201 3.46 20.51 -6.65
CA VAL A 201 4.20 21.32 -5.67
C VAL A 201 3.95 20.75 -4.26
N PRO A 202 4.93 20.78 -3.36
CA PRO A 202 4.75 20.35 -1.98
C PRO A 202 3.70 21.19 -1.24
N ILE A 203 2.94 20.53 -0.35
CA ILE A 203 2.10 21.22 0.63
C ILE A 203 2.89 21.32 1.94
N ASP A 204 2.78 22.46 2.64
CA ASP A 204 3.44 22.65 3.92
C ASP A 204 2.98 21.57 4.93
N PRO A 205 3.88 20.76 5.47
CA PRO A 205 3.54 19.70 6.41
C PRO A 205 2.95 20.21 7.73
N LYS A 206 3.11 21.48 8.05
CA LYS A 206 2.50 22.10 9.24
C LYS A 206 0.98 22.26 9.14
N LEU A 207 0.40 22.14 7.94
CA LEU A 207 -1.03 22.28 7.72
C LEU A 207 -1.83 21.04 8.08
N HIS A 208 -1.19 19.91 8.35
CA HIS A 208 -1.84 18.65 8.71
C HIS A 208 -1.03 17.86 9.73
N LYS A 209 -1.65 16.90 10.39
CA LYS A 209 -0.95 15.98 11.30
C LYS A 209 0.04 15.11 10.52
N PRO A 210 1.17 14.71 11.13
CA PRO A 210 2.12 13.81 10.50
C PRO A 210 1.45 12.51 10.02
N LEU A 211 1.80 12.08 8.82
CA LEU A 211 1.34 10.81 8.24
C LEU A 211 2.33 9.69 8.60
N ASN A 212 2.43 9.38 9.90
CA ASN A 212 3.28 8.29 10.40
C ASN A 212 2.72 6.95 9.91
N GLN A 213 3.53 6.20 9.19
CA GLN A 213 3.16 4.97 8.54
C GLN A 213 3.76 3.78 9.29
N VAL A 214 2.90 2.86 9.69
CA VAL A 214 3.24 1.73 10.56
C VAL A 214 2.79 0.42 9.93
N ALA A 215 3.63 -0.60 10.05
CA ALA A 215 3.30 -1.96 9.65
C ALA A 215 3.18 -2.88 10.87
N ALA A 216 2.39 -3.95 10.71
CA ALA A 216 2.33 -5.05 11.67
C ALA A 216 1.94 -6.35 10.97
N VAL A 217 2.37 -7.48 11.52
CA VAL A 217 1.96 -8.81 11.09
C VAL A 217 0.56 -9.10 11.62
N VAL A 218 -0.31 -9.61 10.76
CA VAL A 218 -1.67 -10.01 11.13
C VAL A 218 -1.64 -11.29 11.97
N LYS A 219 -2.37 -11.31 13.08
CA LYS A 219 -2.31 -12.41 14.06
C LYS A 219 -2.70 -13.77 13.47
N ARG A 220 -3.56 -13.78 12.46
CA ARG A 220 -4.02 -15.01 11.77
C ARG A 220 -3.07 -15.49 10.68
N SER A 221 -1.95 -14.79 10.42
CA SER A 221 -0.96 -15.22 9.45
C SER A 221 -0.48 -16.64 9.77
N ALA A 222 -0.46 -17.48 8.74
CA ALA A 222 0.14 -18.81 8.83
C ALA A 222 1.69 -18.75 8.75
N ARG A 223 2.25 -17.58 8.43
CA ARG A 223 3.68 -17.36 8.20
C ARG A 223 4.15 -16.02 8.77
N PRO A 224 3.99 -15.81 10.08
CA PRO A 224 4.31 -14.54 10.71
C PRO A 224 5.79 -14.16 10.54
N GLU A 225 6.69 -15.13 10.46
CA GLU A 225 8.13 -14.92 10.22
C GLU A 225 8.41 -14.26 8.86
N LEU A 226 7.68 -14.62 7.81
CA LEU A 226 7.81 -13.98 6.50
C LEU A 226 7.23 -12.55 6.49
N GLY A 227 6.16 -12.31 7.25
CA GLY A 227 5.63 -10.97 7.46
C GLY A 227 6.64 -10.06 8.17
N VAL A 228 7.29 -10.57 9.24
CA VAL A 228 8.38 -9.86 9.93
C VAL A 228 9.55 -9.61 8.99
N ALA A 229 9.96 -10.63 8.21
CA ALA A 229 11.04 -10.49 7.25
C ALA A 229 10.76 -9.42 6.19
N PHE A 230 9.50 -9.32 5.72
CA PHE A 230 9.12 -8.28 4.75
C PHE A 230 9.20 -6.86 5.36
N ILE A 231 8.75 -6.69 6.63
CA ILE A 231 8.88 -5.40 7.35
C ILE A 231 10.35 -5.04 7.54
N GLN A 232 11.19 -6.00 7.93
CA GLN A 232 12.64 -5.79 8.11
C GLN A 232 13.33 -5.47 6.78
N PHE A 233 12.97 -6.15 5.70
CA PHE A 233 13.50 -5.89 4.37
C PHE A 233 13.18 -4.46 3.91
N LEU A 234 11.95 -3.99 4.13
CA LEU A 234 11.55 -2.62 3.81
C LEU A 234 12.38 -1.59 4.58
N ASN A 235 12.61 -1.85 5.87
CA ASN A 235 13.41 -0.99 6.75
C ASN A 235 14.93 -1.20 6.65
N GLY A 236 15.37 -2.15 5.82
CA GLY A 236 16.77 -2.50 5.61
C GLY A 236 17.44 -1.73 4.47
N SER A 237 18.66 -2.17 4.13
CA SER A 237 19.52 -1.56 3.11
C SER A 237 18.92 -1.55 1.71
N GLU A 238 18.05 -2.49 1.38
CA GLU A 238 17.40 -2.61 0.08
C GLU A 238 16.14 -1.73 -0.02
N GLY A 239 15.27 -1.78 0.99
CA GLY A 239 13.98 -1.10 0.96
C GLY A 239 14.10 0.41 1.17
N ARG A 240 14.91 0.86 2.14
CA ARG A 240 15.03 2.29 2.49
C ARG A 240 15.40 3.19 1.31
N PRO A 241 16.40 2.88 0.44
CA PRO A 241 16.72 3.72 -0.71
C PRO A 241 15.56 3.84 -1.70
N ILE A 242 14.79 2.76 -1.89
CA ILE A 242 13.62 2.75 -2.75
C ILE A 242 12.55 3.68 -2.17
N MET A 243 12.19 3.50 -0.90
CA MET A 243 11.20 4.35 -0.22
C MET A 243 11.59 5.84 -0.30
N LYS A 244 12.86 6.16 -0.09
CA LYS A 244 13.36 7.54 -0.18
C LYS A 244 13.21 8.13 -1.59
N ARG A 245 13.48 7.36 -2.64
CA ARG A 245 13.28 7.78 -4.04
C ARG A 245 11.82 8.15 -4.33
N TYR A 246 10.88 7.44 -3.73
CA TYR A 246 9.45 7.76 -3.84
C TYR A 246 9.00 8.86 -2.86
N GLY A 247 9.93 9.54 -2.21
CA GLY A 247 9.65 10.75 -1.44
C GLY A 247 9.12 10.53 -0.02
N PHE A 248 9.21 9.33 0.51
CA PHE A 248 8.96 9.09 1.93
C PHE A 248 10.09 9.64 2.79
N LEU A 249 9.74 10.19 3.96
CA LEU A 249 10.70 10.37 5.04
C LEU A 249 10.84 9.04 5.79
N LEU A 250 12.06 8.73 6.20
CA LEU A 250 12.34 7.44 6.85
C LEU A 250 12.57 7.63 8.36
N PRO A 251 12.33 6.58 9.18
CA PRO A 251 12.60 6.64 10.62
C PRO A 251 14.01 7.16 10.89
N GLY A 252 14.09 8.19 11.75
CA GLY A 252 15.32 8.94 12.05
C GLY A 252 15.51 10.23 11.22
N GLU A 253 14.62 10.54 10.27
CA GLU A 253 14.63 11.78 9.49
C GLU A 253 13.54 12.78 9.95
N PHE A 254 12.67 12.39 10.89
CA PHE A 254 11.55 13.19 11.43
C PHE A 254 11.32 12.87 12.90
#